data_bb93e3b029a0604cbcfdd04ec500ae89
#
_entry.id   bb93e3b029a0604cbcfdd04ec500ae89
#
_cell.length_a   1.000
_cell.length_b   1.000
_cell.length_c   1.000
_cell.angle_alpha   90.00
_cell.angle_beta   90.00
_cell.angle_gamma   90.00
#
_symmetry.space_group_name_H-M   'P 1'
#
loop_
_entity.id
_entity.type
_entity.pdbx_description
1 polymer ?
#
loop_
_entity_poly.entity_id
_entity_poly.type
_entity_poly.pdbx_seq_one_letter_code
_entity_poly.pdbx_strand_id
1 'polypeptide(L)'
;MKSNLIFIGMPAVGKSTVGIVVAKRLGKGFIDSDLLIQEQEGKLLREIIAEVGDDGFLKIENQVNRDIKAENAVISPGGSVVYCEEAMKHFKEIGIVVYLHASYQT
;
A
#
# COMPACT_ATOMS: atom_id res chain seq x y z
N MET A 1 -1.00 5.42 -18.93
CA MET A 1 -0.03 6.41 -18.42
C MET A 1 0.19 6.21 -16.93
N LYS A 2 1.44 6.26 -16.51
CA LYS A 2 1.78 6.01 -15.10
C LYS A 2 1.65 7.28 -14.29
N SER A 3 0.47 7.52 -13.76
CA SER A 3 0.16 8.74 -13.02
C SER A 3 0.19 8.56 -11.50
N ASN A 4 0.41 7.35 -11.02
CA ASN A 4 0.39 7.06 -9.59
C ASN A 4 1.80 6.96 -9.01
N LEU A 5 1.91 7.26 -7.71
CA LEU A 5 3.13 7.03 -6.95
C LEU A 5 2.81 6.00 -5.88
N ILE A 6 3.62 4.95 -5.80
CA ILE A 6 3.41 3.89 -4.83
C ILE A 6 4.60 3.88 -3.86
N PHE A 7 4.34 4.17 -2.59
CA PHE A 7 5.37 4.26 -1.56
C PHE A 7 5.48 2.99 -0.76
N ILE A 8 6.64 2.35 -0.82
CA ILE A 8 6.92 1.10 -0.12
C ILE A 8 8.18 1.25 0.73
N GLY A 9 8.34 0.36 1.70
CA GLY A 9 9.60 0.20 2.42
C GLY A 9 9.64 0.80 3.81
N MET A 10 8.98 1.91 4.06
CA MET A 10 8.95 2.50 5.40
C MET A 10 7.95 1.80 6.31
N PRO A 11 8.12 1.88 7.63
CA PRO A 11 7.06 1.48 8.55
C PRO A 11 5.77 2.21 8.21
N ALA A 12 4.64 1.57 8.45
CA ALA A 12 3.33 2.06 8.05
C ALA A 12 3.06 3.50 8.47
N VAL A 13 3.42 3.86 9.70
CA VAL A 13 3.19 5.21 10.24
C VAL A 13 3.93 6.27 9.43
N GLY A 14 5.22 6.07 9.17
CA GLY A 14 6.02 7.04 8.41
C GLY A 14 5.59 7.11 6.95
N LYS A 15 5.27 5.97 6.36
CA LYS A 15 4.86 5.88 4.96
C LYS A 15 3.56 6.63 4.70
N SER A 16 2.56 6.46 5.57
CA SER A 16 1.29 7.15 5.42
C SER A 16 1.45 8.65 5.57
N THR A 17 2.26 9.10 6.51
CA THR A 17 2.51 10.52 6.72
C THR A 17 3.16 11.16 5.49
N VAL A 18 4.21 10.52 4.97
CA VAL A 18 4.89 11.01 3.78
C VAL A 18 3.95 11.01 2.58
N GLY A 19 3.18 9.94 2.41
CA GLY A 19 2.24 9.83 1.30
C GLY A 19 1.19 10.93 1.28
N ILE A 20 0.62 11.25 2.43
CA ILE A 20 -0.38 12.30 2.53
C ILE A 20 0.21 13.66 2.17
N VAL A 21 1.41 13.97 2.68
CA VAL A 21 2.08 15.24 2.38
C VAL A 21 2.36 15.37 0.88
N VAL A 22 2.88 14.32 0.27
CA VAL A 22 3.18 14.33 -1.17
C VAL A 22 1.90 14.48 -1.98
N ALA A 23 0.83 13.77 -1.60
CA ALA A 23 -0.45 13.86 -2.29
C ALA A 23 -0.98 15.29 -2.27
N LYS A 24 -0.92 15.95 -1.13
CA LYS A 24 -1.37 17.32 -1.00
C LYS A 24 -0.54 18.28 -1.87
N ARG A 25 0.78 18.12 -1.85
CA ARG A 25 1.66 19.00 -2.61
C ARG A 25 1.52 18.85 -4.11
N LEU A 26 1.24 17.64 -4.58
CA LEU A 26 1.13 17.35 -6.01
C LEU A 26 -0.31 17.38 -6.52
N GLY A 27 -1.27 17.64 -5.65
CA GLY A 27 -2.68 17.63 -6.04
C GLY A 27 -3.18 16.25 -6.43
N LYS A 28 -2.63 15.20 -5.81
CA LYS A 28 -3.01 13.81 -6.07
C LYS A 28 -3.97 13.30 -5.00
N GLY A 29 -4.75 12.28 -5.35
CA GLY A 29 -5.52 11.56 -4.35
C GLY A 29 -4.60 10.72 -3.47
N PHE A 30 -5.13 10.21 -2.37
CA PHE A 30 -4.38 9.34 -1.47
C PHE A 30 -5.16 8.06 -1.21
N ILE A 31 -4.50 6.92 -1.35
CA ILE A 31 -5.09 5.60 -1.12
C ILE A 31 -4.23 4.84 -0.13
N ASP A 32 -4.84 4.46 1.00
CA ASP A 32 -4.21 3.58 1.99
C ASP A 32 -4.80 2.18 1.79
N SER A 33 -3.97 1.24 1.32
CA SER A 33 -4.48 -0.09 1.01
C SER A 33 -4.87 -0.89 2.25
N ASP A 34 -4.30 -0.59 3.41
CA ASP A 34 -4.72 -1.26 4.65
C ASP A 34 -6.17 -0.90 4.98
N LEU A 35 -6.57 0.34 4.72
CA LEU A 35 -7.97 0.75 4.89
C LEU A 35 -8.88 0.03 3.89
N LEU A 36 -8.41 -0.15 2.66
CA LEU A 36 -9.19 -0.91 1.66
C LEU A 36 -9.40 -2.35 2.10
N ILE A 37 -8.38 -2.96 2.67
CA ILE A 37 -8.49 -4.33 3.18
C ILE A 37 -9.52 -4.40 4.30
N GLN A 38 -9.44 -3.49 5.26
CA GLN A 38 -10.39 -3.46 6.37
C GLN A 38 -11.82 -3.22 5.88
N GLU A 39 -11.99 -2.36 4.90
CA GLU A 39 -13.29 -2.10 4.32
C GLU A 39 -13.85 -3.34 3.62
N GLN A 40 -13.02 -4.03 2.82
CA GLN A 40 -13.45 -5.23 2.11
C GLN A 40 -13.84 -6.35 3.07
N GLU A 41 -13.05 -6.56 4.12
CA GLU A 41 -13.27 -7.67 5.05
C GLU A 41 -14.22 -7.32 6.20
N GLY A 42 -14.51 -6.04 6.39
CA GLY A 42 -15.39 -5.60 7.47
C GLY A 42 -14.80 -5.78 8.86
N LYS A 43 -13.48 -5.81 8.97
CA LYS A 43 -12.77 -6.10 10.22
C LYS A 43 -11.47 -5.31 10.28
N LEU A 44 -10.93 -5.18 11.50
CA LEU A 44 -9.60 -4.59 11.68
C LEU A 44 -8.52 -5.56 11.18
N LEU A 45 -7.37 -5.04 10.76
CA LEU A 45 -6.29 -5.87 10.26
C LEU A 45 -5.91 -6.99 11.22
N ARG A 46 -5.79 -6.67 12.52
CA ARG A 46 -5.41 -7.66 13.52
C ARG A 46 -6.43 -8.80 13.62
N GLU A 47 -7.70 -8.48 13.42
CA GLU A 47 -8.76 -9.47 13.44
C GLU A 47 -8.69 -10.38 12.22
N ILE A 48 -8.39 -9.79 11.06
CA ILE A 48 -8.23 -10.56 9.83
C ILE A 48 -7.05 -11.51 9.96
N ILE A 49 -5.91 -11.01 10.41
CA ILE A 49 -4.71 -11.84 10.59
C ILE A 49 -4.94 -12.96 11.58
N ALA A 50 -5.65 -12.67 12.69
CA ALA A 50 -5.97 -13.69 13.68
C ALA A 50 -6.86 -14.79 13.10
N GLU A 51 -7.73 -14.45 12.18
CA GLU A 51 -8.67 -15.38 11.57
C GLU A 51 -8.04 -16.23 10.47
N VAL A 52 -7.28 -15.61 9.57
CA VAL A 52 -6.77 -16.28 8.37
C VAL A 52 -5.28 -16.61 8.42
N GLY A 53 -4.55 -16.11 9.42
CA GLY A 53 -3.12 -16.30 9.55
C GLY A 53 -2.33 -15.40 8.60
N ASP A 54 -0.99 -15.45 8.74
CA ASP A 54 -0.12 -14.61 7.93
C ASP A 54 -0.21 -14.93 6.45
N ASP A 55 -0.23 -16.20 6.10
CA ASP A 55 -0.33 -16.62 4.69
C ASP A 55 -1.67 -16.21 4.09
N GLY A 56 -2.75 -16.36 4.84
CA GLY A 56 -4.08 -15.94 4.39
C GLY A 56 -4.14 -14.43 4.21
N PHE A 57 -3.53 -13.69 5.12
CA PHE A 57 -3.50 -12.23 5.02
C PHE A 57 -2.73 -11.79 3.77
N LEU A 58 -1.58 -12.44 3.46
CA LEU A 58 -0.83 -12.12 2.26
C LEU A 58 -1.66 -12.30 0.99
N LYS A 59 -2.49 -13.33 0.95
CA LYS A 59 -3.38 -13.55 -0.19
C LYS A 59 -4.39 -12.43 -0.35
N ILE A 60 -4.96 -11.97 0.76
CA ILE A 60 -5.91 -10.85 0.75
C ILE A 60 -5.20 -9.57 0.32
N GLU A 61 -4.03 -9.31 0.91
CA GLU A 61 -3.22 -8.14 0.59
C GLU A 61 -2.87 -8.10 -0.91
N ASN A 62 -2.44 -9.23 -1.44
CA ASN A 62 -2.11 -9.33 -2.86
C ASN A 62 -3.34 -9.04 -3.73
N GLN A 63 -4.48 -9.62 -3.41
CA GLN A 63 -5.71 -9.42 -4.17
C GLN A 63 -6.17 -7.97 -4.13
N VAL A 64 -6.22 -7.37 -2.93
CA VAL A 64 -6.69 -5.99 -2.79
C VAL A 64 -5.78 -5.03 -3.56
N ASN A 65 -4.47 -5.16 -3.39
CA ASN A 65 -3.53 -4.27 -4.06
C ASN A 65 -3.48 -4.51 -5.57
N ARG A 66 -3.55 -5.75 -6.00
CA ARG A 66 -3.61 -6.09 -7.42
C ARG A 66 -4.81 -5.46 -8.12
N ASP A 67 -5.92 -5.33 -7.40
CA ASP A 67 -7.18 -4.85 -7.96
C ASP A 67 -7.38 -3.34 -7.83
N ILE A 68 -6.42 -2.61 -7.26
CA ILE A 68 -6.51 -1.16 -7.17
C ILE A 68 -6.56 -0.54 -8.57
N LYS A 69 -7.58 0.26 -8.80
CA LYS A 69 -7.71 1.05 -10.02
C LYS A 69 -7.67 2.51 -9.61
N ALA A 70 -6.61 3.19 -10.02
CA ALA A 70 -6.41 4.57 -9.63
C ALA A 70 -5.69 5.35 -10.71
N GLU A 71 -5.98 6.63 -10.77
CA GLU A 71 -5.27 7.57 -11.61
C GLU A 71 -4.92 8.79 -10.78
N ASN A 72 -3.71 9.28 -10.95
CA ASN A 72 -3.25 10.48 -10.27
C ASN A 72 -3.38 10.38 -8.74
N ALA A 73 -2.89 9.29 -8.18
CA ALA A 73 -2.97 9.04 -6.75
C ALA A 73 -1.63 8.63 -6.15
N VAL A 74 -1.48 8.89 -4.86
CA VAL A 74 -0.40 8.31 -4.05
C VAL A 74 -0.99 7.09 -3.37
N ILE A 75 -0.35 5.94 -3.53
CA ILE A 75 -0.80 4.69 -2.95
C ILE A 75 0.18 4.26 -1.87
N SER A 76 -0.35 3.98 -0.68
CA SER A 76 0.44 3.54 0.47
C SER A 76 0.02 2.12 0.85
N PRO A 77 0.70 1.10 0.31
CA PRO A 77 0.37 -0.29 0.66
C PRO A 77 1.00 -0.69 1.99
N GLY A 78 0.55 -1.81 2.53
CA GLY A 78 1.11 -2.36 3.75
C GLY A 78 2.55 -2.82 3.56
N GLY A 79 3.26 -3.00 4.69
CA GLY A 79 4.69 -3.31 4.66
C GLY A 79 5.04 -4.64 4.00
N SER A 80 4.15 -5.62 4.01
CA SER A 80 4.42 -6.93 3.44
C SER A 80 4.06 -7.05 1.96
N VAL A 81 3.62 -5.96 1.32
CA VAL A 81 3.23 -5.99 -0.09
C VAL A 81 4.38 -6.42 -1.01
N VAL A 82 5.63 -6.21 -0.58
CA VAL A 82 6.80 -6.60 -1.37
C VAL A 82 6.85 -8.11 -1.65
N TYR A 83 6.16 -8.91 -0.85
CA TYR A 83 6.05 -10.35 -1.04
C TYR A 83 4.88 -10.74 -1.93
N CYS A 84 4.12 -9.78 -2.41
CA CYS A 84 2.94 -10.00 -3.25
C CYS A 84 3.30 -9.74 -4.71
N GLU A 85 3.66 -10.79 -5.44
CA GLU A 85 4.15 -10.65 -6.81
C GLU A 85 3.17 -9.95 -7.75
N GLU A 86 1.91 -10.35 -7.73
CA GLU A 86 0.92 -9.78 -8.62
C GLU A 86 0.63 -8.33 -8.30
N ALA A 87 0.57 -7.99 -7.00
CA ALA A 87 0.37 -6.61 -6.57
C ALA A 87 1.55 -5.74 -7.02
N MET A 88 2.77 -6.20 -6.81
CA MET A 88 3.97 -5.46 -7.21
C MET A 88 4.04 -5.24 -8.71
N LYS A 89 3.69 -6.27 -9.47
CA LYS A 89 3.64 -6.16 -10.93
C LYS A 89 2.62 -5.11 -11.36
N HIS A 90 1.44 -5.15 -10.75
CA HIS A 90 0.38 -4.19 -11.05
C HIS A 90 0.83 -2.75 -10.74
N PHE A 91 1.49 -2.55 -9.59
CA PHE A 91 1.98 -1.23 -9.22
C PHE A 91 2.97 -0.68 -10.24
N LYS A 92 3.83 -1.52 -10.78
CA LYS A 92 4.78 -1.10 -11.81
C LYS A 92 4.10 -0.73 -13.13
N GLU A 93 2.95 -1.31 -13.37
CA GLU A 93 2.17 -1.00 -14.57
C GLU A 93 1.40 0.32 -14.43
N ILE A 94 0.88 0.63 -13.25
CA ILE A 94 0.01 1.79 -13.06
C ILE A 94 0.75 3.02 -12.52
N GLY A 95 2.00 2.91 -12.11
CA GLY A 95 2.68 4.04 -11.51
C GLY A 95 4.18 3.82 -11.35
N ILE A 96 4.76 4.71 -10.57
CA ILE A 96 6.17 4.66 -10.20
C ILE A 96 6.27 4.15 -8.78
N VAL A 97 7.01 3.06 -8.59
CA VAL A 97 7.23 2.50 -7.26
C VAL A 97 8.41 3.22 -6.63
N VAL A 98 8.16 3.83 -5.48
CA VAL A 98 9.15 4.58 -4.72
C VAL A 98 9.49 3.81 -3.46
N TYR A 99 10.76 3.40 -3.33
CA TYR A 99 11.23 2.71 -2.13
C TYR A 99 11.72 3.73 -1.13
N LEU A 100 11.06 3.81 0.01
CA LEU A 100 11.42 4.74 1.07
C LEU A 100 12.33 4.02 2.07
N HIS A 101 13.47 4.63 2.35
CA HIS A 101 14.42 4.11 3.31
C HIS A 101 14.42 4.99 4.55
N ALA A 102 14.22 4.37 5.71
CA ALA A 102 14.43 5.05 6.96
C ALA A 102 15.86 4.79 7.39
N SER A 103 16.65 5.85 7.45
CA SER A 103 17.99 5.76 8.02
C SER A 103 17.88 5.94 9.51
N TYR A 104 18.25 4.92 10.26
CA TYR A 104 18.29 5.03 11.71
C TYR A 104 19.71 5.35 12.12
N GLN A 105 19.87 6.55 12.66
CA GLN A 105 21.10 6.97 13.26
C GLN A 105 21.00 6.62 14.73
N THR A 106 21.76 5.70 15.16
CA THR A 106 21.82 5.36 16.58
C THR A 106 23.05 5.99 17.21
#